data_a7abbc24e091186d437cc30c0ae05dea
#
_entry.id   a7abbc24e091186d437cc30c0ae05dea
#
_cell.length_a   1.000
_cell.length_b   1.000
_cell.length_c   1.000
_cell.angle_alpha   90.00
_cell.angle_beta   90.00
_cell.angle_gamma   90.00
#
_symmetry.space_group_name_H-M   'P 1'
#
loop_
_entity.id
_entity.type
_entity.pdbx_description
1 polymer ?
#
loop_
_entity_poly.entity_id
_entity_poly.type
_entity_poly.pdbx_seq_one_letter_code
_entity_poly.pdbx_strand_id
1 'polypeptide(L)'
;MPDDQFDRVPPQDIDAEMSVLGSMMLTTEAANVVSEMLRGQDFYQPSHETIFDTIVELNGRAEPADAITVAGELKRAGLLSKVGGAAYLHTLIASVPTAANAAYYARIVRERAIMRRLVTAGTRVVQLGYADAGGDVDEIVDQAQAEVYAVSDGRETTDYVSMTQMSSDILNALEDIEKNQGKLNGVPTGFTDLDELTQGLHGGQMIIVAARPAMGKSTLALDFCRSASMKHGITSLIFSLEMSSQEIAMRMLSAESGVRLSKMQAGKMSDVDWRKVAETTSRMSEAPLYVDDSANITISEIRSKCRRLKQQENLGLVVIDYLQLMTSGRQVESRQQEVSAMSRNLKLLAKDLDIPVIAVAQLNRNSEGRTDRKPMMSDLRESGSLEQDADIIILLHRPDYYDKEDRPGEADIIVAKHRAGATATVTALFQGDMARFVNYTGRPEPGGGE
;
A
#
# COMPACT_ATOMS: atom_id res chain seq x y z
N MET A 1 37.79 19.54 -22.56
CA MET A 1 36.77 18.67 -23.10
C MET A 1 35.86 19.54 -23.89
N PRO A 2 35.63 19.35 -25.21
CA PRO A 2 34.79 20.25 -25.97
C PRO A 2 33.35 20.18 -25.49
N ASP A 3 32.72 21.35 -25.38
CA ASP A 3 31.29 21.56 -25.17
C ASP A 3 30.53 20.93 -26.34
N ASP A 4 30.13 19.68 -26.19
CA ASP A 4 29.10 19.06 -27.02
C ASP A 4 27.75 19.61 -26.51
N GLN A 5 27.32 20.75 -27.03
CA GLN A 5 25.94 21.20 -26.96
C GLN A 5 25.11 20.11 -27.69
N PHE A 6 24.53 19.20 -26.92
CA PHE A 6 23.62 18.21 -27.39
C PHE A 6 22.31 18.89 -27.81
N ASP A 7 22.22 19.30 -29.08
CA ASP A 7 20.95 19.57 -29.77
C ASP A 7 20.22 18.23 -29.94
N ARG A 8 19.77 17.64 -28.84
CA ARG A 8 19.04 16.37 -28.84
C ARG A 8 17.58 16.66 -29.15
N VAL A 9 17.17 16.27 -30.37
CA VAL A 9 15.75 16.21 -30.72
C VAL A 9 15.04 15.30 -29.71
N PRO A 10 13.93 15.75 -29.09
CA PRO A 10 13.18 14.91 -28.14
C PRO A 10 12.76 13.59 -28.80
N PRO A 11 12.71 12.48 -28.04
CA PRO A 11 12.31 11.19 -28.56
C PRO A 11 10.96 11.23 -29.28
N GLN A 12 10.93 10.91 -30.57
CA GLN A 12 9.73 10.97 -31.42
C GLN A 12 9.76 9.88 -32.47
N ASP A 13 8.61 9.57 -33.05
CA ASP A 13 8.44 8.72 -34.22
C ASP A 13 7.20 9.18 -34.98
N ILE A 14 7.44 10.11 -35.93
CA ILE A 14 6.37 10.77 -36.69
C ILE A 14 5.62 9.78 -37.59
N ASP A 15 6.32 8.80 -38.16
CA ASP A 15 5.72 7.80 -39.05
C ASP A 15 4.76 6.89 -38.26
N ALA A 16 5.11 6.54 -37.00
CA ALA A 16 4.23 5.82 -36.11
C ALA A 16 3.01 6.66 -35.72
N GLU A 17 3.18 7.96 -35.39
CA GLU A 17 2.06 8.86 -35.09
C GLU A 17 1.09 8.99 -36.28
N MET A 18 1.61 9.17 -37.49
CA MET A 18 0.80 9.22 -38.71
C MET A 18 0.04 7.93 -38.93
N SER A 19 0.70 6.79 -38.73
CA SER A 19 0.10 5.46 -38.90
C SER A 19 -1.01 5.21 -37.85
N VAL A 20 -0.84 5.66 -36.62
CA VAL A 20 -1.86 5.62 -35.57
C VAL A 20 -3.10 6.40 -35.98
N LEU A 21 -2.94 7.70 -36.30
CA LEU A 21 -4.06 8.58 -36.64
C LEU A 21 -4.78 8.13 -37.91
N GLY A 22 -4.04 7.70 -38.91
CA GLY A 22 -4.61 7.16 -40.13
C GLY A 22 -5.41 5.86 -39.88
N SER A 23 -4.90 4.97 -39.01
CA SER A 23 -5.62 3.74 -38.63
C SER A 23 -6.92 4.04 -37.89
N MET A 24 -6.91 5.03 -36.97
CA MET A 24 -8.11 5.47 -36.24
C MET A 24 -9.20 6.01 -37.18
N MET A 25 -8.81 6.71 -38.25
CA MET A 25 -9.77 7.22 -39.25
C MET A 25 -10.26 6.15 -40.23
N LEU A 26 -9.59 4.99 -40.32
CA LEU A 26 -9.98 3.89 -41.19
C LEU A 26 -11.01 2.96 -40.56
N THR A 27 -10.89 2.69 -39.25
CA THR A 27 -11.78 1.75 -38.56
C THR A 27 -12.08 2.22 -37.13
N THR A 28 -13.34 2.06 -36.71
CA THR A 28 -13.78 2.36 -35.32
C THR A 28 -13.08 1.45 -34.31
N GLU A 29 -12.79 0.20 -34.70
CA GLU A 29 -12.06 -0.73 -33.86
C GLU A 29 -10.64 -0.22 -33.51
N ALA A 30 -9.91 0.28 -34.50
CA ALA A 30 -8.61 0.91 -34.29
C ALA A 30 -8.72 2.16 -33.41
N ALA A 31 -9.76 3.00 -33.64
CA ALA A 31 -10.01 4.17 -32.80
C ALA A 31 -10.23 3.80 -31.33
N ASN A 32 -11.02 2.75 -31.04
CA ASN A 32 -11.27 2.26 -29.69
C ASN A 32 -9.97 1.78 -29.04
N VAL A 33 -9.27 0.86 -29.68
CA VAL A 33 -8.01 0.29 -29.14
C VAL A 33 -6.96 1.35 -28.87
N VAL A 34 -6.77 2.29 -29.80
CA VAL A 34 -5.77 3.36 -29.65
C VAL A 34 -6.18 4.35 -28.54
N SER A 35 -7.47 4.69 -28.43
CA SER A 35 -7.97 5.60 -27.40
C SER A 35 -7.79 5.04 -25.97
N GLU A 36 -7.74 3.71 -25.81
CA GLU A 36 -7.39 3.06 -24.56
C GLU A 36 -5.88 3.14 -24.26
N MET A 37 -5.03 3.16 -25.29
CA MET A 37 -3.57 3.11 -25.14
C MET A 37 -2.88 4.46 -25.07
N LEU A 38 -3.41 5.49 -25.73
CA LEU A 38 -2.78 6.81 -25.89
C LEU A 38 -3.68 7.93 -25.40
N ARG A 39 -3.04 9.07 -25.13
CA ARG A 39 -3.67 10.38 -24.86
C ARG A 39 -3.11 11.41 -25.84
N GLY A 40 -3.79 12.53 -26.05
CA GLY A 40 -3.34 13.59 -26.94
C GLY A 40 -1.91 14.05 -26.66
N GLN A 41 -1.57 14.22 -25.38
CA GLN A 41 -0.22 14.60 -24.92
C GLN A 41 0.90 13.57 -25.22
N ASP A 42 0.56 12.36 -25.66
CA ASP A 42 1.54 11.33 -26.04
C ASP A 42 2.07 11.57 -27.46
N PHE A 43 1.43 12.42 -28.23
CA PHE A 43 1.92 12.81 -29.55
C PHE A 43 3.00 13.91 -29.44
N TYR A 44 3.99 13.83 -30.31
CA TYR A 44 5.06 14.84 -30.39
C TYR A 44 4.60 16.08 -31.13
N GLN A 45 3.84 15.89 -32.23
CA GLN A 45 3.33 16.99 -33.02
C GLN A 45 2.01 17.53 -32.44
N PRO A 46 1.91 18.85 -32.16
CA PRO A 46 0.67 19.45 -31.67
C PRO A 46 -0.51 19.31 -32.64
N SER A 47 -0.24 19.18 -33.95
CA SER A 47 -1.27 18.89 -34.95
C SER A 47 -1.84 17.50 -34.80
N HIS A 48 -0.99 16.51 -34.46
CA HIS A 48 -1.40 15.12 -34.22
C HIS A 48 -2.22 14.98 -32.93
N GLU A 49 -1.80 15.66 -31.85
CA GLU A 49 -2.59 15.78 -30.63
C GLU A 49 -4.01 16.28 -30.92
N THR A 50 -4.12 17.41 -31.67
CA THR A 50 -5.41 17.99 -32.01
C THR A 50 -6.28 17.07 -32.87
N ILE A 51 -5.68 16.35 -33.82
CA ILE A 51 -6.40 15.38 -34.66
C ILE A 51 -6.87 14.19 -33.81
N PHE A 52 -5.99 13.66 -32.93
CA PHE A 52 -6.31 12.55 -32.03
C PHE A 52 -7.49 12.90 -31.12
N ASP A 53 -7.44 14.05 -30.44
CA ASP A 53 -8.50 14.48 -29.53
C ASP A 53 -9.84 14.65 -30.27
N THR A 54 -9.81 15.17 -31.51
CA THR A 54 -11.01 15.28 -32.36
C THR A 54 -11.57 13.91 -32.73
N ILE A 55 -10.72 12.93 -33.06
CA ILE A 55 -11.16 11.54 -33.36
C ILE A 55 -11.78 10.91 -32.12
N VAL A 56 -11.16 11.06 -30.94
CA VAL A 56 -11.67 10.52 -29.67
C VAL A 56 -13.01 11.13 -29.31
N GLU A 57 -13.18 12.44 -29.52
CA GLU A 57 -14.44 13.14 -29.26
C GLU A 57 -15.59 12.65 -30.18
N LEU A 58 -15.33 12.49 -31.48
CA LEU A 58 -16.29 11.94 -32.43
C LEU A 58 -16.68 10.49 -32.07
N ASN A 59 -15.68 9.68 -31.78
CA ASN A 59 -15.88 8.28 -31.39
C ASN A 59 -16.68 8.17 -30.08
N GLY A 60 -16.44 9.05 -29.11
CA GLY A 60 -17.19 9.13 -27.86
C GLY A 60 -18.66 9.51 -28.04
N ARG A 61 -19.00 10.23 -29.14
CA ARG A 61 -20.39 10.54 -29.54
C ARG A 61 -21.00 9.45 -30.43
N ALA A 62 -20.32 8.35 -30.69
CA ALA A 62 -20.68 7.31 -31.64
C ALA A 62 -20.88 7.84 -33.09
N GLU A 63 -20.15 8.90 -33.45
CA GLU A 63 -20.12 9.47 -34.78
C GLU A 63 -18.94 8.88 -35.57
N PRO A 64 -19.08 8.70 -36.91
CA PRO A 64 -17.94 8.25 -37.73
C PRO A 64 -16.74 9.22 -37.60
N ALA A 65 -15.55 8.68 -37.44
CA ALA A 65 -14.32 9.48 -37.35
C ALA A 65 -13.45 9.37 -38.61
N ASP A 66 -14.07 9.39 -39.79
CA ASP A 66 -13.36 9.39 -41.08
C ASP A 66 -12.76 10.80 -41.42
N ALA A 67 -11.94 10.85 -42.46
CA ALA A 67 -11.27 12.11 -42.84
C ALA A 67 -12.25 13.28 -43.16
N ILE A 68 -13.47 12.97 -43.60
CA ILE A 68 -14.47 14.01 -43.96
C ILE A 68 -15.09 14.55 -42.69
N THR A 69 -15.51 13.71 -41.77
CA THR A 69 -16.13 14.09 -40.51
C THR A 69 -15.13 14.78 -39.58
N VAL A 70 -13.89 14.27 -39.47
CA VAL A 70 -12.80 14.92 -38.74
C VAL A 70 -12.46 16.29 -39.32
N ALA A 71 -12.40 16.45 -40.66
CA ALA A 71 -12.18 17.74 -41.28
C ALA A 71 -13.35 18.73 -41.01
N GLY A 72 -14.56 18.21 -41.01
CA GLY A 72 -15.78 19.01 -40.70
C GLY A 72 -15.74 19.56 -39.27
N GLU A 73 -15.39 18.72 -38.29
CA GLU A 73 -15.29 19.05 -36.88
C GLU A 73 -14.15 20.07 -36.63
N LEU A 74 -12.96 19.80 -37.16
CA LEU A 74 -11.80 20.70 -37.09
C LEU A 74 -12.09 22.06 -37.76
N LYS A 75 -12.89 22.10 -38.86
CA LYS A 75 -13.32 23.32 -39.48
C LYS A 75 -14.28 24.11 -38.60
N ARG A 76 -15.23 23.42 -37.95
CA ARG A 76 -16.17 24.03 -37.00
C ARG A 76 -15.45 24.65 -35.81
N ALA A 77 -14.41 23.99 -35.32
CA ALA A 77 -13.54 24.46 -34.24
C ALA A 77 -12.52 25.54 -34.68
N GLY A 78 -12.39 25.84 -35.98
CA GLY A 78 -11.41 26.79 -36.51
C GLY A 78 -9.96 26.30 -36.48
N LEU A 79 -9.75 24.97 -36.35
CA LEU A 79 -8.44 24.33 -36.17
C LEU A 79 -7.91 23.66 -37.46
N LEU A 80 -8.74 23.51 -38.51
CA LEU A 80 -8.39 22.73 -39.71
C LEU A 80 -7.12 23.25 -40.40
N SER A 81 -6.89 24.55 -40.45
CA SER A 81 -5.67 25.13 -41.04
C SER A 81 -4.42 24.85 -40.19
N LYS A 82 -4.55 24.74 -38.87
CA LYS A 82 -3.44 24.48 -37.96
C LYS A 82 -2.92 23.05 -38.06
N VAL A 83 -3.79 22.11 -38.46
CA VAL A 83 -3.42 20.68 -38.59
C VAL A 83 -2.98 20.31 -40.03
N GLY A 84 -2.84 21.28 -40.95
CA GLY A 84 -2.38 21.01 -42.33
C GLY A 84 -3.54 20.88 -43.34
N GLY A 85 -4.77 21.18 -42.95
CA GLY A 85 -5.94 21.12 -43.83
C GLY A 85 -6.45 19.73 -44.13
N ALA A 86 -7.53 19.64 -44.91
CA ALA A 86 -8.13 18.33 -45.24
C ALA A 86 -7.19 17.40 -46.04
N ALA A 87 -6.29 17.97 -46.83
CA ALA A 87 -5.31 17.19 -47.59
C ALA A 87 -4.37 16.39 -46.68
N TYR A 88 -4.00 16.93 -45.52
CA TYR A 88 -3.16 16.23 -44.57
C TYR A 88 -3.85 15.03 -43.94
N LEU A 89 -5.15 15.12 -43.64
CA LEU A 89 -5.93 13.97 -43.12
C LEU A 89 -5.97 12.82 -44.13
N HIS A 90 -6.07 13.13 -45.44
CA HIS A 90 -5.97 12.09 -46.48
C HIS A 90 -4.56 11.52 -46.58
N THR A 91 -3.52 12.31 -46.33
CA THR A 91 -2.13 11.83 -46.28
C THR A 91 -1.94 10.83 -45.10
N LEU A 92 -2.52 11.14 -43.93
CA LEU A 92 -2.48 10.23 -42.78
C LEU A 92 -3.11 8.87 -43.09
N ILE A 93 -4.27 8.86 -43.73
CA ILE A 93 -4.92 7.61 -44.15
C ILE A 93 -4.07 6.85 -45.19
N ALA A 94 -3.51 7.58 -46.17
CA ALA A 94 -2.68 6.98 -47.22
C ALA A 94 -1.34 6.41 -46.71
N SER A 95 -0.86 6.89 -45.54
CA SER A 95 0.38 6.38 -44.92
C SER A 95 0.21 5.03 -44.21
N VAL A 96 -1.02 4.55 -44.00
CA VAL A 96 -1.32 3.35 -43.23
C VAL A 96 -1.23 2.11 -44.13
N PRO A 97 -0.30 1.19 -43.89
CA PRO A 97 -0.25 -0.09 -44.65
C PRO A 97 -1.43 -1.02 -44.32
N THR A 98 -1.85 -1.06 -43.04
CA THR A 98 -3.00 -1.83 -42.57
C THR A 98 -3.46 -1.29 -41.19
N ALA A 99 -4.77 -1.10 -41.04
CA ALA A 99 -5.36 -0.67 -39.75
C ALA A 99 -5.24 -1.74 -38.64
N ALA A 100 -5.05 -3.00 -39.01
CA ALA A 100 -4.89 -4.11 -38.04
C ALA A 100 -3.68 -3.93 -37.11
N ASN A 101 -2.67 -3.14 -37.51
CA ASN A 101 -1.46 -2.89 -36.72
C ASN A 101 -1.53 -1.64 -35.85
N ALA A 102 -2.69 -1.03 -35.69
CA ALA A 102 -2.87 0.21 -34.92
C ALA A 102 -2.29 0.11 -33.49
N ALA A 103 -2.56 -0.98 -32.78
CA ALA A 103 -2.03 -1.22 -31.45
C ALA A 103 -0.49 -1.31 -31.39
N TYR A 104 0.14 -1.82 -32.45
CA TYR A 104 1.59 -1.87 -32.54
C TYR A 104 2.19 -0.47 -32.71
N TYR A 105 1.65 0.34 -33.60
CA TYR A 105 2.08 1.73 -33.77
C TYR A 105 1.80 2.57 -32.53
N ALA A 106 0.66 2.39 -31.89
CA ALA A 106 0.33 3.06 -30.63
C ALA A 106 1.36 2.76 -29.51
N ARG A 107 1.87 1.54 -29.46
CA ARG A 107 2.94 1.16 -28.52
C ARG A 107 4.22 1.93 -28.76
N ILE A 108 4.63 2.09 -30.03
CA ILE A 108 5.82 2.89 -30.40
C ILE A 108 5.65 4.35 -29.95
N VAL A 109 4.50 4.97 -30.23
CA VAL A 109 4.19 6.35 -29.82
C VAL A 109 4.26 6.48 -28.31
N ARG A 110 3.67 5.55 -27.57
CA ARG A 110 3.70 5.51 -26.10
C ARG A 110 5.12 5.40 -25.54
N GLU A 111 5.95 4.52 -26.11
CA GLU A 111 7.34 4.38 -25.67
C GLU A 111 8.12 5.69 -25.85
N ARG A 112 7.94 6.39 -26.97
CA ARG A 112 8.55 7.70 -27.21
C ARG A 112 8.01 8.76 -26.27
N ALA A 113 6.72 8.75 -25.96
CA ALA A 113 6.11 9.65 -24.99
C ALA A 113 6.66 9.45 -23.57
N ILE A 114 6.85 8.21 -23.13
CA ILE A 114 7.47 7.88 -21.84
C ILE A 114 8.90 8.44 -21.79
N MET A 115 9.69 8.26 -22.85
CA MET A 115 11.04 8.78 -22.92
C MET A 115 11.06 10.33 -22.87
N ARG A 116 10.11 11.02 -23.52
CA ARG A 116 9.98 12.49 -23.41
C ARG A 116 9.64 12.93 -22.00
N ARG A 117 8.68 12.23 -21.34
CA ARG A 117 8.36 12.48 -19.92
C ARG A 117 9.56 12.31 -19.02
N LEU A 118 10.38 11.28 -19.27
CA LEU A 118 11.61 11.03 -18.50
C LEU A 118 12.62 12.18 -18.69
N VAL A 119 12.81 12.66 -19.92
CA VAL A 119 13.69 13.81 -20.21
C VAL A 119 13.17 15.08 -19.50
N THR A 120 11.87 15.32 -19.54
CA THR A 120 11.25 16.49 -18.88
C THR A 120 11.40 16.39 -17.36
N ALA A 121 11.12 15.23 -16.76
CA ALA A 121 11.31 15.00 -15.33
C ALA A 121 12.77 15.19 -14.92
N GLY A 122 13.73 14.63 -15.70
CA GLY A 122 15.16 14.84 -15.45
C GLY A 122 15.54 16.32 -15.48
N THR A 123 15.01 17.08 -16.43
CA THR A 123 15.27 18.52 -16.51
C THR A 123 14.72 19.27 -15.28
N ARG A 124 13.51 18.90 -14.81
CA ARG A 124 12.93 19.47 -13.58
C ARG A 124 13.74 19.12 -12.34
N VAL A 125 14.19 17.86 -12.23
CA VAL A 125 15.07 17.42 -11.13
C VAL A 125 16.36 18.24 -11.11
N VAL A 126 16.99 18.47 -12.27
CA VAL A 126 18.17 19.33 -12.38
C VAL A 126 17.86 20.77 -11.94
N GLN A 127 16.72 21.33 -12.37
CA GLN A 127 16.28 22.67 -11.94
C GLN A 127 16.07 22.77 -10.43
N LEU A 128 15.46 21.74 -9.81
CA LEU A 128 15.29 21.67 -8.36
C LEU A 128 16.65 21.69 -7.63
N GLY A 129 17.65 20.98 -8.16
CA GLY A 129 19.00 20.96 -7.55
C GLY A 129 19.78 22.26 -7.69
N TYR A 130 19.49 23.09 -8.71
CA TYR A 130 20.08 24.41 -8.92
C TYR A 130 19.26 25.57 -8.34
N ALA A 131 18.02 25.31 -7.91
CA ALA A 131 17.18 26.33 -7.31
C ALA A 131 17.75 26.69 -5.92
N ASP A 132 18.32 27.89 -5.81
CA ASP A 132 18.86 28.47 -4.56
C ASP A 132 17.69 28.93 -3.64
N ALA A 133 16.75 28.03 -3.39
CA ALA A 133 15.42 28.34 -2.85
C ALA A 133 15.38 28.37 -1.32
N GLY A 134 16.51 28.24 -0.61
CA GLY A 134 16.53 28.31 0.88
C GLY A 134 15.58 27.34 1.57
N GLY A 135 15.15 26.27 0.88
CA GLY A 135 14.24 25.23 1.37
C GLY A 135 14.99 24.08 2.06
N ASP A 136 14.24 23.24 2.76
CA ASP A 136 14.77 22.02 3.35
C ASP A 136 15.22 21.06 2.23
N VAL A 137 16.43 20.54 2.35
CA VAL A 137 17.03 19.62 1.37
C VAL A 137 16.17 18.37 1.21
N ASP A 138 15.54 17.91 2.29
CA ASP A 138 14.66 16.73 2.28
C ASP A 138 13.39 16.99 1.44
N GLU A 139 12.83 18.21 1.50
CA GLU A 139 11.68 18.58 0.63
C GLU A 139 12.06 18.61 -0.87
N ILE A 140 13.26 19.06 -1.19
CA ILE A 140 13.77 19.08 -2.58
C ILE A 140 13.97 17.66 -3.10
N VAL A 141 14.49 16.78 -2.26
CA VAL A 141 14.67 15.35 -2.61
C VAL A 141 13.32 14.67 -2.80
N ASP A 142 12.34 14.92 -1.93
CA ASP A 142 10.98 14.38 -2.07
C ASP A 142 10.30 14.85 -3.35
N GLN A 143 10.44 16.13 -3.71
CA GLN A 143 9.92 16.67 -4.96
C GLN A 143 10.59 16.03 -6.18
N ALA A 144 11.91 15.84 -6.15
CA ALA A 144 12.65 15.19 -7.22
C ALA A 144 12.21 13.72 -7.40
N GLN A 145 12.00 12.98 -6.30
CA GLN A 145 11.46 11.62 -6.35
C GLN A 145 10.04 11.59 -6.94
N ALA A 146 9.18 12.53 -6.57
CA ALA A 146 7.83 12.63 -7.11
C ALA A 146 7.81 12.86 -8.63
N GLU A 147 8.69 13.73 -9.15
CA GLU A 147 8.83 13.99 -10.59
C GLU A 147 9.27 12.72 -11.38
N VAL A 148 10.23 11.97 -10.85
CA VAL A 148 10.65 10.71 -11.48
C VAL A 148 9.54 9.66 -11.41
N TYR A 149 8.80 9.63 -10.30
CA TYR A 149 7.71 8.67 -10.10
C TYR A 149 6.54 8.93 -11.06
N ALA A 150 6.21 10.19 -11.32
CA ALA A 150 5.17 10.59 -12.25
C ALA A 150 5.42 10.08 -13.70
N VAL A 151 6.66 9.78 -14.06
CA VAL A 151 7.00 9.20 -15.37
C VAL A 151 6.50 7.76 -15.49
N SER A 152 6.54 6.99 -14.42
CA SER A 152 6.13 5.58 -14.38
C SER A 152 4.63 5.40 -14.10
N ASP A 153 3.97 6.38 -13.51
CA ASP A 153 2.54 6.37 -13.19
C ASP A 153 1.62 6.53 -14.42
N GLY A 154 2.20 6.65 -15.60
CA GLY A 154 1.49 6.52 -16.88
C GLY A 154 1.06 5.10 -17.24
N ARG A 155 1.09 4.14 -16.29
CA ARG A 155 0.35 2.88 -16.41
C ARG A 155 -1.13 3.19 -16.27
N GLU A 156 -1.89 2.83 -17.29
CA GLU A 156 -3.35 2.84 -17.25
C GLU A 156 -3.83 2.18 -15.96
N THR A 157 -4.24 3.00 -15.01
CA THR A 157 -5.32 2.60 -14.17
C THR A 157 -6.57 2.84 -15.01
N THR A 158 -7.08 1.81 -15.67
CA THR A 158 -8.51 1.78 -15.91
C THR A 158 -9.13 1.94 -14.54
N ASP A 159 -9.61 3.15 -14.24
CA ASP A 159 -10.17 3.49 -12.92
C ASP A 159 -11.44 2.67 -12.62
N TYR A 160 -11.85 1.80 -13.53
CA TYR A 160 -13.01 0.92 -13.41
C TYR A 160 -12.74 -0.45 -14.04
N VAL A 161 -13.15 -1.50 -13.34
CA VAL A 161 -13.13 -2.89 -13.81
C VAL A 161 -14.55 -3.30 -14.18
N SER A 162 -14.74 -3.93 -15.35
CA SER A 162 -16.08 -4.40 -15.74
C SER A 162 -16.55 -5.51 -14.81
N MET A 163 -17.87 -5.56 -14.52
CA MET A 163 -18.44 -6.65 -13.71
C MET A 163 -18.18 -8.04 -14.32
N THR A 164 -18.06 -8.13 -15.64
CA THR A 164 -17.73 -9.38 -16.34
C THR A 164 -16.34 -9.88 -15.96
N GLN A 165 -15.34 -8.99 -15.91
CA GLN A 165 -13.98 -9.32 -15.52
C GLN A 165 -13.89 -9.65 -14.02
N MET A 166 -14.54 -8.83 -13.16
CA MET A 166 -14.63 -9.10 -11.72
C MET A 166 -15.30 -10.44 -11.42
N SER A 167 -16.34 -10.83 -12.17
CA SER A 167 -17.02 -12.10 -11.95
C SER A 167 -16.11 -13.31 -12.23
N SER A 168 -15.28 -13.23 -13.27
CA SER A 168 -14.29 -14.27 -13.57
C SER A 168 -13.24 -14.39 -12.49
N ASP A 169 -12.71 -13.25 -12.01
CA ASP A 169 -11.72 -13.20 -10.96
C ASP A 169 -12.27 -13.74 -9.61
N ILE A 170 -13.53 -13.39 -9.28
CA ILE A 170 -14.22 -13.90 -8.08
C ILE A 170 -14.41 -15.41 -8.16
N LEU A 171 -14.83 -15.96 -9.32
CA LEU A 171 -15.02 -17.40 -9.48
C LEU A 171 -13.69 -18.14 -9.27
N ASN A 172 -12.60 -17.66 -9.87
CA ASN A 172 -11.28 -18.23 -9.67
C ASN A 172 -10.85 -18.18 -8.20
N ALA A 173 -11.09 -17.04 -7.52
CA ALA A 173 -10.78 -16.90 -6.10
C ALA A 173 -11.62 -17.86 -5.23
N LEU A 174 -12.90 -18.05 -5.53
CA LEU A 174 -13.75 -19.01 -4.82
C LEU A 174 -13.29 -20.46 -5.02
N GLU A 175 -12.89 -20.84 -6.24
CA GLU A 175 -12.32 -22.16 -6.52
C GLU A 175 -11.00 -22.39 -5.73
N ASP A 176 -10.16 -21.37 -5.63
CA ASP A 176 -8.92 -21.45 -4.87
C ASP A 176 -9.19 -21.56 -3.36
N ILE A 177 -10.21 -20.87 -2.84
CA ILE A 177 -10.67 -21.04 -1.46
C ILE A 177 -11.16 -22.46 -1.22
N GLU A 178 -11.94 -23.01 -2.14
CA GLU A 178 -12.47 -24.39 -2.04
C GLU A 178 -11.35 -25.44 -2.09
N LYS A 179 -10.37 -25.26 -2.98
CA LYS A 179 -9.19 -26.14 -3.08
C LYS A 179 -8.29 -26.07 -1.85
N ASN A 180 -8.26 -24.93 -1.18
CA ASN A 180 -7.45 -24.66 0.01
C ASN A 180 -8.24 -24.84 1.32
N GLN A 181 -9.26 -25.68 1.37
CA GLN A 181 -10.09 -25.94 2.56
C GLN A 181 -9.20 -26.12 3.81
N GLY A 182 -9.40 -25.25 4.82
CA GLY A 182 -8.66 -25.23 6.06
C GLY A 182 -7.39 -24.37 6.08
N LYS A 183 -7.04 -23.68 5.00
CA LYS A 183 -6.00 -22.64 5.01
C LYS A 183 -6.64 -21.26 5.09
N LEU A 184 -6.05 -20.39 5.91
CA LEU A 184 -6.45 -18.99 6.00
C LEU A 184 -6.14 -18.27 4.67
N ASN A 185 -7.05 -17.42 4.21
CA ASN A 185 -6.86 -16.62 2.99
C ASN A 185 -6.07 -15.33 3.23
N GLY A 186 -5.99 -14.89 4.49
CA GLY A 186 -5.24 -13.71 4.91
C GLY A 186 -3.94 -14.08 5.63
N VAL A 187 -3.19 -13.04 6.05
CA VAL A 187 -2.00 -13.19 6.89
C VAL A 187 -2.42 -13.69 8.27
N PRO A 188 -1.91 -14.87 8.72
CA PRO A 188 -2.28 -15.46 10.00
C PRO A 188 -1.78 -14.62 11.18
N THR A 189 -2.68 -14.29 12.11
CA THR A 189 -2.31 -13.56 13.34
C THR A 189 -1.58 -14.44 14.35
N GLY A 190 -1.79 -15.75 14.27
CA GLY A 190 -1.26 -16.75 15.21
C GLY A 190 -2.19 -17.03 16.41
N PHE A 191 -3.34 -16.36 16.45
CA PHE A 191 -4.41 -16.61 17.43
C PHE A 191 -5.58 -17.27 16.72
N THR A 192 -5.80 -18.55 17.03
CA THR A 192 -6.77 -19.40 16.32
C THR A 192 -8.16 -18.78 16.27
N ASP A 193 -8.70 -18.35 17.42
CA ASP A 193 -10.03 -17.77 17.50
C ASP A 193 -10.12 -16.41 16.79
N LEU A 194 -9.02 -15.63 16.74
CA LEU A 194 -8.95 -14.38 15.98
C LEU A 194 -8.88 -14.66 14.49
N ASP A 195 -8.11 -15.65 14.09
CA ASP A 195 -7.96 -16.08 12.70
C ASP A 195 -9.28 -16.69 12.17
N GLU A 196 -10.03 -17.42 13.00
CA GLU A 196 -11.39 -17.88 12.66
C GLU A 196 -12.36 -16.72 12.44
N LEU A 197 -12.27 -15.68 13.29
CA LEU A 197 -13.14 -14.51 13.23
C LEU A 197 -12.84 -13.62 12.01
N THR A 198 -11.55 -13.43 11.67
CA THR A 198 -11.10 -12.50 10.63
C THR A 198 -10.74 -13.18 9.31
N GLN A 199 -10.61 -14.51 9.29
CA GLN A 199 -10.04 -15.31 8.20
C GLN A 199 -8.60 -14.88 7.86
N GLY A 200 -7.85 -14.39 8.87
CA GLY A 200 -6.57 -13.74 8.73
C GLY A 200 -6.68 -12.25 8.38
N LEU A 201 -5.55 -11.57 8.23
CA LEU A 201 -5.50 -10.15 7.84
C LEU A 201 -5.34 -10.04 6.33
N HIS A 202 -6.24 -9.32 5.67
CA HIS A 202 -6.29 -9.26 4.21
C HIS A 202 -5.59 -8.03 3.63
N GLY A 203 -5.14 -8.13 2.38
CA GLY A 203 -4.62 -7.00 1.62
C GLY A 203 -5.59 -5.81 1.59
N GLY A 204 -5.06 -4.60 1.55
CA GLY A 204 -5.84 -3.36 1.57
C GLY A 204 -6.50 -3.00 2.90
N GLN A 205 -6.39 -3.85 3.94
CA GLN A 205 -6.94 -3.55 5.26
C GLN A 205 -6.01 -2.70 6.10
N MET A 206 -6.59 -1.71 6.79
CA MET A 206 -5.95 -0.98 7.87
C MET A 206 -6.49 -1.50 9.20
N ILE A 207 -5.60 -2.02 10.05
CA ILE A 207 -5.91 -2.61 11.34
C ILE A 207 -5.35 -1.70 12.44
N ILE A 208 -6.18 -1.30 13.39
CA ILE A 208 -5.74 -0.57 14.59
C ILE A 208 -5.64 -1.54 15.75
N VAL A 209 -4.48 -1.58 16.40
CA VAL A 209 -4.28 -2.26 17.69
C VAL A 209 -4.09 -1.21 18.76
N ALA A 210 -5.07 -1.05 19.66
CA ALA A 210 -5.05 0.00 20.64
C ALA A 210 -5.17 -0.52 22.06
N ALA A 211 -4.41 0.10 22.98
CA ALA A 211 -4.42 -0.25 24.40
C ALA A 211 -3.99 0.93 25.26
N ARG A 212 -4.23 0.80 26.57
CA ARG A 212 -3.57 1.64 27.59
C ARG A 212 -2.08 1.27 27.69
N PRO A 213 -1.21 2.18 28.16
CA PRO A 213 0.20 1.88 28.42
C PRO A 213 0.37 0.60 29.27
N ALA A 214 1.43 -0.15 29.00
CA ALA A 214 1.80 -1.38 29.69
C ALA A 214 0.83 -2.58 29.55
N MET A 215 -0.22 -2.47 28.74
CA MET A 215 -1.11 -3.60 28.46
C MET A 215 -0.52 -4.64 27.51
N GLY A 216 0.57 -4.31 26.78
CA GLY A 216 1.23 -5.21 25.83
C GLY A 216 0.85 -4.96 24.37
N LYS A 217 0.44 -3.73 23.98
CA LYS A 217 0.09 -3.38 22.57
C LYS A 217 1.17 -3.76 21.57
N SER A 218 2.43 -3.35 21.83
CA SER A 218 3.59 -3.64 21.00
C SER A 218 3.91 -5.14 20.98
N THR A 219 3.74 -5.82 22.13
CA THR A 219 3.90 -7.28 22.23
C THR A 219 2.92 -8.03 21.33
N LEU A 220 1.64 -7.64 21.33
CA LEU A 220 0.63 -8.26 20.46
C LEU A 220 0.95 -8.02 18.97
N ALA A 221 1.38 -6.81 18.61
CA ALA A 221 1.78 -6.48 17.24
C ALA A 221 3.01 -7.28 16.79
N LEU A 222 4.00 -7.47 17.70
CA LEU A 222 5.15 -8.34 17.46
C LEU A 222 4.76 -9.81 17.31
N ASP A 223 3.76 -10.30 18.06
CA ASP A 223 3.26 -11.67 17.93
C ASP A 223 2.62 -11.90 16.55
N PHE A 224 1.92 -10.91 15.99
CA PHE A 224 1.41 -10.99 14.62
C PHE A 224 2.55 -11.10 13.60
N CYS A 225 3.61 -10.28 13.71
CA CYS A 225 4.78 -10.39 12.87
C CYS A 225 5.50 -11.71 13.03
N ARG A 226 5.63 -12.19 14.27
CA ARG A 226 6.22 -13.50 14.59
C ARG A 226 5.44 -14.64 13.94
N SER A 227 4.12 -14.59 13.98
CA SER A 227 3.27 -15.56 13.29
C SER A 227 3.50 -15.49 11.78
N ALA A 228 3.40 -14.29 11.19
CA ALA A 228 3.53 -14.09 9.76
C ALA A 228 4.90 -14.53 9.23
N SER A 229 5.99 -14.03 9.82
CA SER A 229 7.33 -14.25 9.27
C SER A 229 7.96 -15.55 9.70
N MET A 230 7.90 -15.93 10.99
CA MET A 230 8.62 -17.10 11.49
C MET A 230 7.87 -18.41 11.30
N LYS A 231 6.52 -18.38 11.31
CA LYS A 231 5.71 -19.59 11.16
C LYS A 231 5.21 -19.81 9.74
N HIS A 232 4.93 -18.73 9.01
CA HIS A 232 4.31 -18.80 7.69
C HIS A 232 5.18 -18.25 6.55
N GLY A 233 6.39 -17.74 6.84
CA GLY A 233 7.33 -17.27 5.83
C GLY A 233 6.87 -16.03 5.06
N ILE A 234 5.93 -15.25 5.65
CA ILE A 234 5.40 -14.03 5.04
C ILE A 234 6.31 -12.86 5.42
N THR A 235 6.81 -12.14 4.42
CA THR A 235 7.67 -10.99 4.66
C THR A 235 6.93 -9.91 5.43
N SER A 236 7.48 -9.50 6.58
CA SER A 236 6.92 -8.46 7.45
C SER A 236 7.91 -7.33 7.69
N LEU A 237 7.41 -6.10 7.77
CA LEU A 237 8.20 -4.91 8.09
C LEU A 237 7.59 -4.20 9.31
N ILE A 238 8.43 -3.95 10.32
CA ILE A 238 8.06 -3.23 11.54
C ILE A 238 8.76 -1.88 11.54
N PHE A 239 7.99 -0.80 11.59
CA PHE A 239 8.46 0.53 11.95
C PHE A 239 8.27 0.74 13.45
N SER A 240 9.36 0.83 14.19
CA SER A 240 9.33 1.01 15.64
C SER A 240 9.86 2.38 16.02
N LEU A 241 8.96 3.24 16.51
CA LEU A 241 9.30 4.59 16.96
C LEU A 241 9.50 4.67 18.48
N GLU A 242 9.21 3.58 19.21
CA GLU A 242 9.31 3.51 20.67
C GLU A 242 10.47 2.62 21.13
N MET A 243 10.73 1.53 20.42
CA MET A 243 11.73 0.53 20.81
C MET A 243 12.84 0.41 19.78
N SER A 244 14.06 0.19 20.24
CA SER A 244 15.20 -0.09 19.36
C SER A 244 15.07 -1.49 18.70
N SER A 245 15.72 -1.66 17.55
CA SER A 245 15.82 -2.95 16.85
C SER A 245 16.40 -4.06 17.73
N GLN A 246 17.35 -3.72 18.59
CA GLN A 246 17.93 -4.66 19.58
C GLN A 246 16.89 -5.10 20.61
N GLU A 247 16.06 -4.19 21.12
CA GLU A 247 15.02 -4.54 22.09
C GLU A 247 13.95 -5.43 21.46
N ILE A 248 13.54 -5.14 20.22
CA ILE A 248 12.61 -5.99 19.46
C ILE A 248 13.20 -7.39 19.26
N ALA A 249 14.46 -7.49 18.81
CA ALA A 249 15.13 -8.76 18.60
C ALA A 249 15.21 -9.59 19.91
N MET A 250 15.52 -8.95 21.04
CA MET A 250 15.54 -9.61 22.35
C MET A 250 14.16 -10.11 22.78
N ARG A 251 13.09 -9.34 22.56
CA ARG A 251 11.72 -9.75 22.86
C ARG A 251 11.27 -10.90 21.97
N MET A 252 11.54 -10.82 20.66
CA MET A 252 11.26 -11.91 19.71
C MET A 252 12.00 -13.19 20.07
N LEU A 253 13.28 -13.07 20.42
CA LEU A 253 14.10 -14.20 20.83
C LEU A 253 13.59 -14.83 22.12
N SER A 254 13.18 -14.03 23.12
CA SER A 254 12.56 -14.49 24.36
C SER A 254 11.23 -15.20 24.09
N ALA A 255 10.37 -14.60 23.26
CA ALA A 255 9.07 -15.12 22.90
C ALA A 255 9.15 -16.48 22.21
N GLU A 256 10.13 -16.65 21.32
CA GLU A 256 10.25 -17.86 20.49
C GLU A 256 11.05 -18.97 21.16
N SER A 257 12.14 -18.64 21.88
CA SER A 257 12.95 -19.61 22.63
C SER A 257 12.26 -20.11 23.91
N GLY A 258 11.28 -19.35 24.44
CA GLY A 258 10.67 -19.60 25.74
C GLY A 258 11.63 -19.35 26.92
N VAL A 259 12.73 -18.62 26.70
CA VAL A 259 13.65 -18.17 27.75
C VAL A 259 13.19 -16.81 28.27
N ARG A 260 13.11 -16.67 29.60
CA ARG A 260 12.66 -15.43 30.22
C ARG A 260 13.53 -14.24 29.81
N LEU A 261 12.89 -13.16 29.36
CA LEU A 261 13.58 -11.94 28.95
C LEU A 261 14.51 -11.37 30.03
N SER A 262 14.07 -11.41 31.29
CA SER A 262 14.85 -10.96 32.45
C SER A 262 16.14 -11.76 32.69
N LYS A 263 16.15 -13.08 32.38
CA LYS A 263 17.34 -13.91 32.44
C LYS A 263 18.35 -13.53 31.35
N MET A 264 17.83 -13.28 30.13
CA MET A 264 18.64 -12.87 28.98
C MET A 264 19.31 -11.52 29.24
N GLN A 265 18.53 -10.52 29.72
CA GLN A 265 19.02 -9.19 30.06
C GLN A 265 20.02 -9.20 31.21
N ALA A 266 19.83 -10.06 32.21
CA ALA A 266 20.75 -10.19 33.36
C ALA A 266 21.98 -11.04 33.06
N GLY A 267 22.09 -11.68 31.88
CA GLY A 267 23.17 -12.61 31.56
C GLY A 267 23.17 -13.90 32.43
N LYS A 268 22.00 -14.26 33.02
CA LYS A 268 21.87 -15.41 33.94
C LYS A 268 21.21 -16.62 33.25
N MET A 269 21.71 -16.95 32.07
CA MET A 269 21.23 -18.08 31.28
C MET A 269 21.99 -19.37 31.63
N SER A 270 21.25 -20.46 31.75
CA SER A 270 21.83 -21.82 31.88
C SER A 270 22.32 -22.33 30.51
N ASP A 271 23.10 -23.43 30.50
CA ASP A 271 23.53 -24.06 29.22
C ASP A 271 22.32 -24.56 28.40
N VAL A 272 21.22 -24.91 29.04
CA VAL A 272 19.96 -25.23 28.33
C VAL A 272 19.33 -24.02 27.72
N ASP A 273 19.32 -22.90 28.44
CA ASP A 273 18.80 -21.63 27.91
C ASP A 273 19.63 -21.18 26.68
N TRP A 274 20.97 -21.29 26.77
CA TRP A 274 21.88 -20.96 25.68
C TRP A 274 21.65 -21.80 24.42
N ARG A 275 21.40 -23.12 24.57
CA ARG A 275 21.08 -23.97 23.42
C ARG A 275 19.78 -23.55 22.75
N LYS A 276 18.72 -23.32 23.53
CA LYS A 276 17.43 -22.83 23.00
C LYS A 276 17.57 -21.50 22.26
N VAL A 277 18.34 -20.58 22.82
CA VAL A 277 18.63 -19.26 22.22
C VAL A 277 19.37 -19.45 20.90
N ALA A 278 20.40 -20.28 20.84
CA ALA A 278 21.18 -20.53 19.62
C ALA A 278 20.34 -21.15 18.50
N GLU A 279 19.53 -22.17 18.82
CA GLU A 279 18.59 -22.79 17.87
C GLU A 279 17.56 -21.78 17.34
N THR A 280 17.04 -20.95 18.23
CA THR A 280 16.05 -19.93 17.87
C THR A 280 16.69 -18.82 17.01
N THR A 281 17.90 -18.40 17.32
CA THR A 281 18.66 -17.41 16.55
C THR A 281 18.86 -17.87 15.10
N SER A 282 19.18 -19.15 14.89
CA SER A 282 19.33 -19.71 13.54
C SER A 282 18.00 -19.60 12.76
N ARG A 283 16.87 -19.97 13.36
CA ARG A 283 15.54 -19.83 12.72
C ARG A 283 15.15 -18.37 12.47
N MET A 284 15.47 -17.48 13.41
CA MET A 284 15.19 -16.04 13.23
C MET A 284 16.00 -15.43 12.09
N SER A 285 17.24 -15.89 11.85
CA SER A 285 18.07 -15.38 10.76
C SER A 285 17.53 -15.74 9.37
N GLU A 286 16.71 -16.78 9.27
CA GLU A 286 16.06 -17.21 8.03
C GLU A 286 14.67 -16.59 7.84
N ALA A 287 14.10 -15.98 8.89
CA ALA A 287 12.76 -15.43 8.83
C ALA A 287 12.76 -14.08 8.07
N PRO A 288 11.83 -13.86 7.13
CA PRO A 288 11.74 -12.62 6.36
C PRO A 288 11.08 -11.49 7.18
N LEU A 289 11.74 -11.09 8.28
CA LEU A 289 11.29 -10.04 9.19
C LEU A 289 12.28 -8.87 9.16
N TYR A 290 11.80 -7.71 8.83
CA TYR A 290 12.55 -6.46 8.74
C TYR A 290 12.12 -5.50 9.83
N VAL A 291 13.07 -4.78 10.43
CA VAL A 291 12.83 -3.79 11.49
C VAL A 291 13.47 -2.47 11.09
N ASP A 292 12.71 -1.41 11.19
CA ASP A 292 13.16 -0.03 11.02
C ASP A 292 12.89 0.74 12.31
N ASP A 293 13.93 1.16 13.01
CA ASP A 293 13.87 1.92 14.27
C ASP A 293 14.30 3.39 14.10
N SER A 294 14.12 3.93 12.88
CA SER A 294 14.39 5.34 12.59
C SER A 294 13.48 6.26 13.41
N ALA A 295 14.07 7.16 14.21
CA ALA A 295 13.35 7.97 15.18
C ALA A 295 12.36 9.00 14.59
N ASN A 296 12.62 9.49 13.38
CA ASN A 296 11.83 10.56 12.73
C ASN A 296 11.45 10.15 11.31
N ILE A 297 10.62 9.12 11.19
CA ILE A 297 10.21 8.65 9.87
C ILE A 297 8.94 9.36 9.39
N THR A 298 8.95 9.82 8.16
CA THR A 298 7.79 10.41 7.49
C THR A 298 6.94 9.34 6.80
N ILE A 299 5.68 9.67 6.51
CA ILE A 299 4.79 8.76 5.77
C ILE A 299 5.29 8.49 4.33
N SER A 300 5.99 9.45 3.72
CA SER A 300 6.60 9.30 2.40
C SER A 300 7.73 8.27 2.43
N GLU A 301 8.58 8.31 3.45
CA GLU A 301 9.66 7.32 3.63
C GLU A 301 9.10 5.92 3.90
N ILE A 302 8.08 5.81 4.77
CA ILE A 302 7.38 4.53 5.01
C ILE A 302 6.88 3.97 3.69
N ARG A 303 6.19 4.77 2.87
CA ARG A 303 5.68 4.37 1.56
C ARG A 303 6.79 3.90 0.63
N SER A 304 7.89 4.65 0.55
CA SER A 304 9.05 4.32 -0.29
C SER A 304 9.71 3.01 0.14
N LYS A 305 9.95 2.82 1.45
CA LYS A 305 10.55 1.59 2.01
C LYS A 305 9.63 0.37 1.79
N CYS A 306 8.32 0.52 2.05
CA CYS A 306 7.34 -0.54 1.82
C CYS A 306 7.27 -0.96 0.34
N ARG A 307 7.23 -0.01 -0.59
CA ARG A 307 7.23 -0.30 -2.04
C ARG A 307 8.48 -1.04 -2.48
N ARG A 308 9.65 -0.59 -2.03
CA ARG A 308 10.92 -1.25 -2.33
C ARG A 308 10.92 -2.70 -1.82
N LEU A 309 10.50 -2.91 -0.58
CA LEU A 309 10.47 -4.25 0.01
C LEU A 309 9.39 -5.14 -0.63
N LYS A 310 8.25 -4.56 -1.05
CA LYS A 310 7.23 -5.29 -1.81
C LYS A 310 7.76 -5.82 -3.13
N GLN A 311 8.58 -5.03 -3.83
CA GLN A 311 9.18 -5.44 -5.11
C GLN A 311 10.32 -6.46 -4.94
N GLN A 312 11.12 -6.32 -3.87
CA GLN A 312 12.32 -7.16 -3.67
C GLN A 312 11.99 -8.49 -2.97
N GLU A 313 11.12 -8.46 -1.96
CA GLU A 313 10.91 -9.55 -1.01
C GLU A 313 9.41 -9.90 -0.83
N ASN A 314 8.55 -9.43 -1.73
CA ASN A 314 7.11 -9.68 -1.68
C ASN A 314 6.48 -9.37 -0.30
N LEU A 315 6.70 -8.16 0.21
CA LEU A 315 6.16 -7.70 1.51
C LEU A 315 4.68 -8.04 1.66
N GLY A 316 4.32 -8.72 2.75
CA GLY A 316 2.97 -9.19 3.05
C GLY A 316 2.32 -8.58 4.30
N LEU A 317 3.10 -7.96 5.20
CA LEU A 317 2.57 -7.33 6.42
C LEU A 317 3.41 -6.11 6.80
N VAL A 318 2.75 -5.02 7.18
CA VAL A 318 3.40 -3.84 7.77
C VAL A 318 2.84 -3.57 9.16
N VAL A 319 3.72 -3.28 10.11
CA VAL A 319 3.38 -2.86 11.47
C VAL A 319 4.04 -1.52 11.77
N ILE A 320 3.30 -0.59 12.37
CA ILE A 320 3.80 0.73 12.78
C ILE A 320 3.50 0.93 14.27
N ASP A 321 4.54 0.99 15.09
CA ASP A 321 4.44 1.17 16.55
C ASP A 321 5.19 2.44 17.00
N TYR A 322 4.50 3.53 17.31
CA TYR A 322 3.08 3.81 17.31
C TYR A 322 2.79 5.17 16.66
N LEU A 323 1.58 5.34 16.14
CA LEU A 323 1.16 6.47 15.31
C LEU A 323 1.42 7.86 15.92
N GLN A 324 1.27 7.99 17.23
CA GLN A 324 1.39 9.29 17.90
C GLN A 324 2.83 9.81 18.00
N LEU A 325 3.86 9.04 17.63
CA LEU A 325 5.25 9.51 17.52
C LEU A 325 5.65 9.93 16.10
N MET A 326 4.83 9.62 15.11
CA MET A 326 5.09 10.06 13.74
C MET A 326 4.92 11.58 13.61
N THR A 327 5.72 12.17 12.74
CA THR A 327 5.61 13.58 12.36
C THR A 327 5.15 13.69 10.91
N SER A 328 4.29 14.66 10.62
CA SER A 328 3.79 14.87 9.26
C SER A 328 4.82 15.55 8.34
N GLY A 329 5.95 16.01 8.88
CA GLY A 329 6.93 16.83 8.15
C GLY A 329 6.41 18.23 7.76
N ARG A 330 5.20 18.59 8.15
CA ARG A 330 4.58 19.89 7.89
C ARG A 330 4.09 20.51 9.21
N GLN A 331 4.19 21.84 9.34
CA GLN A 331 3.53 22.55 10.44
C GLN A 331 2.00 22.45 10.25
N VAL A 332 1.36 21.65 11.09
CA VAL A 332 -0.10 21.48 11.09
C VAL A 332 -0.69 22.18 12.33
N GLU A 333 -1.81 22.87 12.14
CA GLU A 333 -2.45 23.68 13.18
C GLU A 333 -2.93 22.87 14.41
N SER A 334 -3.17 21.56 14.24
CA SER A 334 -3.59 20.72 15.39
C SER A 334 -3.11 19.27 15.24
N ARG A 335 -2.78 18.64 16.36
CA ARG A 335 -2.43 17.22 16.47
C ARG A 335 -3.50 16.28 15.90
N GLN A 336 -4.77 16.66 16.04
CA GLN A 336 -5.89 15.88 15.50
C GLN A 336 -5.88 15.83 13.96
N GLN A 337 -5.55 16.94 13.29
CA GLN A 337 -5.43 16.99 11.83
C GLN A 337 -4.26 16.13 11.34
N GLU A 338 -3.16 16.16 12.07
CA GLU A 338 -1.97 15.35 11.77
C GLU A 338 -2.30 13.85 11.82
N VAL A 339 -2.93 13.37 12.90
CA VAL A 339 -3.35 11.98 13.04
C VAL A 339 -4.38 11.59 11.96
N SER A 340 -5.27 12.51 11.60
CA SER A 340 -6.24 12.28 10.52
C SER A 340 -5.57 12.09 9.15
N ALA A 341 -4.60 12.94 8.83
CA ALA A 341 -3.84 12.82 7.60
C ALA A 341 -3.03 11.51 7.54
N MET A 342 -2.40 11.13 8.66
CA MET A 342 -1.66 9.88 8.78
C MET A 342 -2.57 8.66 8.59
N SER A 343 -3.72 8.62 9.29
CA SER A 343 -4.72 7.55 9.15
C SER A 343 -5.09 7.30 7.70
N ARG A 344 -5.49 8.37 7.01
CA ARG A 344 -5.86 8.30 5.60
C ARG A 344 -4.70 7.80 4.73
N ASN A 345 -3.48 8.29 4.95
CA ASN A 345 -2.31 7.87 4.19
C ASN A 345 -1.95 6.39 4.42
N LEU A 346 -2.10 5.88 5.65
CA LEU A 346 -1.87 4.47 5.95
C LEU A 346 -2.93 3.57 5.31
N LYS A 347 -4.20 4.02 5.29
CA LYS A 347 -5.25 3.31 4.56
C LYS A 347 -4.98 3.27 3.06
N LEU A 348 -4.50 4.37 2.48
CA LEU A 348 -4.08 4.42 1.08
C LEU A 348 -2.88 3.51 0.84
N LEU A 349 -1.88 3.50 1.72
CA LEU A 349 -0.72 2.61 1.62
C LEU A 349 -1.14 1.13 1.59
N ALA A 350 -2.04 0.73 2.51
CA ALA A 350 -2.57 -0.63 2.54
C ALA A 350 -3.22 -1.01 1.20
N LYS A 351 -4.05 -0.11 0.66
CA LYS A 351 -4.76 -0.32 -0.61
C LYS A 351 -3.82 -0.33 -1.82
N ASP A 352 -2.86 0.62 -1.89
CA ASP A 352 -1.91 0.74 -3.01
C ASP A 352 -1.01 -0.49 -3.15
N LEU A 353 -0.60 -1.10 -2.03
CA LEU A 353 0.30 -2.25 -2.02
C LEU A 353 -0.42 -3.58 -1.89
N ASP A 354 -1.73 -3.54 -1.68
CA ASP A 354 -2.56 -4.72 -1.39
C ASP A 354 -1.96 -5.60 -0.27
N ILE A 355 -1.67 -4.95 0.87
CA ILE A 355 -1.16 -5.60 2.09
C ILE A 355 -1.91 -5.11 3.32
N PRO A 356 -2.06 -5.93 4.38
CA PRO A 356 -2.53 -5.46 5.67
C PRO A 356 -1.50 -4.53 6.32
N VAL A 357 -1.99 -3.40 6.86
CA VAL A 357 -1.19 -2.44 7.62
C VAL A 357 -1.75 -2.35 9.03
N ILE A 358 -0.95 -2.75 10.01
CA ILE A 358 -1.29 -2.65 11.44
C ILE A 358 -0.68 -1.36 11.98
N ALA A 359 -1.52 -0.52 12.55
CA ALA A 359 -1.10 0.69 13.23
C ALA A 359 -1.41 0.56 14.74
N VAL A 360 -0.36 0.67 15.55
CA VAL A 360 -0.50 0.63 17.00
C VAL A 360 -0.87 2.02 17.52
N ALA A 361 -1.84 2.10 18.42
CA ALA A 361 -2.32 3.35 18.98
C ALA A 361 -2.45 3.27 20.51
N GLN A 362 -2.38 4.43 21.16
CA GLN A 362 -2.60 4.52 22.59
C GLN A 362 -4.01 5.05 22.87
N LEU A 363 -4.70 4.44 23.83
CA LEU A 363 -6.02 4.88 24.28
C LEU A 363 -5.94 6.00 25.32
N ASN A 364 -6.96 6.84 25.34
CA ASN A 364 -7.14 7.88 26.37
C ASN A 364 -7.39 7.30 27.75
N ARG A 365 -7.16 8.10 28.80
CA ARG A 365 -7.35 7.70 30.21
C ARG A 365 -8.81 7.49 30.61
N ASN A 366 -9.77 7.84 29.78
CA ASN A 366 -11.20 7.77 30.09
C ASN A 366 -11.70 6.35 30.43
N SER A 367 -11.05 5.32 29.87
CA SER A 367 -11.36 3.90 30.21
C SER A 367 -11.10 3.57 31.69
N GLU A 368 -10.13 4.20 32.33
CA GLU A 368 -9.75 3.94 33.72
C GLU A 368 -10.80 4.44 34.75
N GLY A 369 -11.65 5.37 34.33
CA GLY A 369 -12.76 5.90 35.16
C GLY A 369 -14.00 5.02 35.15
N ARG A 370 -14.09 3.99 34.35
CA ARG A 370 -15.23 3.06 34.29
C ARG A 370 -15.09 1.94 35.31
N THR A 371 -16.23 1.43 35.76
CA THR A 371 -16.27 0.35 36.76
C THR A 371 -15.60 -0.92 36.27
N ASP A 372 -15.81 -1.28 34.99
CA ASP A 372 -15.24 -2.46 34.33
C ASP A 372 -13.86 -2.21 33.66
N ARG A 373 -13.45 -0.93 33.59
CA ARG A 373 -12.20 -0.47 32.95
C ARG A 373 -11.96 -1.03 31.55
N LYS A 374 -13.00 -1.59 30.89
CA LYS A 374 -12.89 -2.12 29.52
C LYS A 374 -12.76 -0.99 28.52
N PRO A 375 -11.81 -1.11 27.58
CA PRO A 375 -11.65 -0.12 26.52
C PRO A 375 -12.82 -0.17 25.53
N MET A 376 -13.18 0.97 24.98
CA MET A 376 -14.20 1.14 23.93
C MET A 376 -13.63 1.96 22.78
N MET A 377 -14.24 1.89 21.59
CA MET A 377 -13.83 2.70 20.42
C MET A 377 -13.81 4.19 20.73
N SER A 378 -14.73 4.67 21.57
CA SER A 378 -14.75 6.07 22.00
C SER A 378 -13.50 6.53 22.75
N ASP A 379 -12.66 5.61 23.25
CA ASP A 379 -11.40 5.92 23.92
C ASP A 379 -10.27 6.26 22.92
N LEU A 380 -10.51 6.06 21.61
CA LEU A 380 -9.69 6.55 20.48
C LEU A 380 -9.95 8.04 20.17
N ARG A 381 -10.64 8.77 21.01
CA ARG A 381 -11.36 10.05 20.78
C ARG A 381 -10.53 11.24 20.27
N GLU A 382 -9.21 11.23 20.39
CA GLU A 382 -8.33 12.22 19.73
C GLU A 382 -8.05 11.86 18.26
N SER A 383 -8.57 10.73 17.80
CA SER A 383 -8.31 10.11 16.51
C SER A 383 -9.60 9.58 15.89
N GLY A 384 -10.68 10.39 15.84
CA GLY A 384 -11.95 9.99 15.21
C GLY A 384 -11.80 9.51 13.76
N SER A 385 -10.77 9.97 13.07
CA SER A 385 -10.39 9.50 11.75
C SER A 385 -9.86 8.05 11.77
N LEU A 386 -9.12 7.63 12.80
CA LEU A 386 -8.68 6.23 12.93
C LEU A 386 -9.90 5.30 13.03
N GLU A 387 -10.93 5.72 13.77
CA GLU A 387 -12.17 4.96 13.85
C GLU A 387 -12.88 4.86 12.50
N GLN A 388 -12.87 5.91 11.69
CA GLN A 388 -13.53 5.93 10.37
C GLN A 388 -12.76 5.13 9.33
N ASP A 389 -11.43 5.31 9.23
CA ASP A 389 -10.58 4.75 8.19
C ASP A 389 -10.27 3.26 8.40
N ALA A 390 -10.16 2.81 9.67
CA ALA A 390 -9.82 1.43 9.98
C ALA A 390 -10.89 0.43 9.52
N ASP A 391 -10.46 -0.70 8.99
CA ASP A 391 -11.32 -1.84 8.66
C ASP A 391 -11.54 -2.73 9.88
N ILE A 392 -10.50 -2.91 10.70
CA ILE A 392 -10.53 -3.67 11.94
C ILE A 392 -9.97 -2.82 13.08
N ILE A 393 -10.64 -2.79 14.22
CA ILE A 393 -10.15 -2.18 15.46
C ILE A 393 -10.10 -3.24 16.53
N ILE A 394 -8.90 -3.48 17.03
CA ILE A 394 -8.59 -4.41 18.11
C ILE A 394 -8.23 -3.60 19.35
N LEU A 395 -8.98 -3.79 20.43
CA LEU A 395 -8.71 -3.18 21.72
C LEU A 395 -8.19 -4.27 22.66
N LEU A 396 -7.02 -4.03 23.25
CA LEU A 396 -6.40 -4.98 24.18
C LEU A 396 -6.72 -4.58 25.62
N HIS A 397 -7.22 -5.51 26.39
CA HIS A 397 -7.54 -5.35 27.81
C HIS A 397 -6.97 -6.50 28.63
N ARG A 398 -6.41 -6.17 29.80
CA ARG A 398 -5.90 -7.14 30.77
C ARG A 398 -6.47 -6.83 32.13
N PRO A 399 -7.42 -7.64 32.64
CA PRO A 399 -8.00 -7.46 33.97
C PRO A 399 -6.95 -7.52 35.11
N ASP A 400 -6.00 -8.45 35.01
CA ASP A 400 -4.92 -8.68 35.99
C ASP A 400 -3.99 -7.46 36.16
N TYR A 401 -3.97 -6.55 35.20
CA TYR A 401 -3.20 -5.31 35.32
C TYR A 401 -3.79 -4.36 36.37
N TYR A 402 -5.11 -4.37 36.51
CA TYR A 402 -5.84 -3.50 37.44
C TYR A 402 -6.12 -4.21 38.79
N ASP A 403 -6.42 -5.50 38.72
CA ASP A 403 -6.63 -6.37 39.86
C ASP A 403 -5.97 -7.72 39.60
N LYS A 404 -4.91 -8.01 40.35
CA LYS A 404 -4.10 -9.21 40.15
C LYS A 404 -4.84 -10.53 40.40
N GLU A 405 -5.99 -10.47 41.08
CA GLU A 405 -6.84 -11.63 41.35
C GLU A 405 -7.90 -11.84 40.26
N ASP A 406 -8.14 -10.82 39.41
CA ASP A 406 -9.10 -10.91 38.30
C ASP A 406 -8.45 -11.54 37.06
N ARG A 407 -8.76 -12.77 36.79
CA ARG A 407 -8.30 -13.57 35.60
C ARG A 407 -6.77 -13.47 35.37
N PRO A 408 -5.94 -13.97 36.31
CA PRO A 408 -4.49 -13.81 36.26
C PRO A 408 -3.89 -14.34 34.95
N GLY A 409 -3.14 -13.48 34.24
CA GLY A 409 -2.48 -13.81 32.98
C GLY A 409 -3.40 -13.86 31.76
N GLU A 410 -4.70 -13.64 31.92
CA GLU A 410 -5.60 -13.55 30.76
C GLU A 410 -5.62 -12.14 30.17
N ALA A 411 -5.85 -12.09 28.87
CA ALA A 411 -6.01 -10.87 28.11
C ALA A 411 -7.17 -10.99 27.14
N ASP A 412 -7.98 -9.95 27.05
CA ASP A 412 -9.07 -9.85 26.09
C ASP A 412 -8.57 -9.10 24.85
N ILE A 413 -8.58 -9.77 23.72
CA ILE A 413 -8.40 -9.19 22.37
C ILE A 413 -9.79 -8.88 21.83
N ILE A 414 -10.23 -7.62 22.00
CA ILE A 414 -11.59 -7.19 21.69
C ILE A 414 -11.61 -6.64 20.27
N VAL A 415 -12.20 -7.37 19.32
CA VAL A 415 -12.49 -6.87 17.97
C VAL A 415 -13.70 -5.96 18.05
N ALA A 416 -13.44 -4.66 18.27
CA ALA A 416 -14.48 -3.66 18.48
C ALA A 416 -15.11 -3.14 17.17
N LYS A 417 -14.38 -3.26 16.06
CA LYS A 417 -14.88 -2.96 14.71
C LYS A 417 -14.33 -4.01 13.73
N HIS A 418 -15.19 -4.46 12.83
CA HIS A 418 -14.83 -5.31 11.69
C HIS A 418 -15.75 -4.98 10.52
N ARG A 419 -15.24 -4.32 9.47
CA ARG A 419 -16.06 -3.89 8.32
C ARG A 419 -16.65 -5.06 7.53
N ALA A 420 -15.91 -6.16 7.43
CA ALA A 420 -16.26 -7.31 6.61
C ALA A 420 -16.80 -8.50 7.41
N GLY A 421 -16.90 -8.38 8.75
CA GLY A 421 -17.26 -9.52 9.59
C GLY A 421 -17.87 -9.12 10.94
N ALA A 422 -17.98 -10.10 11.82
CA ALA A 422 -18.52 -9.93 13.16
C ALA A 422 -17.50 -9.30 14.12
N THR A 423 -18.00 -8.70 15.18
CA THR A 423 -17.21 -8.27 16.34
C THR A 423 -17.31 -9.30 17.44
N ALA A 424 -16.20 -9.59 18.11
CA ALA A 424 -16.15 -10.55 19.23
C ALA A 424 -14.98 -10.21 20.17
N THR A 425 -14.95 -10.87 21.30
CA THR A 425 -13.81 -10.86 22.22
C THR A 425 -13.16 -12.23 22.22
N VAL A 426 -11.87 -12.24 21.91
CA VAL A 426 -11.02 -13.44 21.93
C VAL A 426 -10.15 -13.38 23.19
N THR A 427 -10.12 -14.45 24.00
CA THR A 427 -9.25 -14.53 25.16
C THR A 427 -7.89 -15.11 24.76
N ALA A 428 -6.82 -14.49 25.22
CA ALA A 428 -5.44 -14.98 25.07
C ALA A 428 -4.76 -15.01 26.44
N LEU A 429 -3.62 -15.72 26.54
CA LEU A 429 -2.78 -15.72 27.73
C LEU A 429 -1.58 -14.81 27.53
N PHE A 430 -1.37 -13.89 28.44
CA PHE A 430 -0.20 -13.02 28.48
C PHE A 430 0.94 -13.64 29.28
N GLN A 431 2.02 -13.94 28.65
CA GLN A 431 3.25 -14.42 29.26
C GLN A 431 4.30 -13.29 29.32
N GLY A 432 4.13 -12.39 30.26
CA GLY A 432 4.97 -11.18 30.40
C GLY A 432 6.45 -11.47 30.55
N ASP A 433 6.83 -12.55 31.23
CA ASP A 433 8.20 -12.99 31.40
C ASP A 433 8.89 -13.35 30.07
N MET A 434 8.12 -13.74 29.06
CA MET A 434 8.57 -14.14 27.73
C MET A 434 8.16 -13.11 26.66
N ALA A 435 7.60 -11.98 27.07
CA ALA A 435 7.15 -10.90 26.18
C ALA A 435 6.28 -11.40 25.01
N ARG A 436 5.26 -12.21 25.28
CA ARG A 436 4.35 -12.77 24.26
C ARG A 436 2.93 -13.00 24.77
N PHE A 437 2.00 -13.07 23.83
CA PHE A 437 0.68 -13.66 24.01
C PHE A 437 0.64 -15.05 23.36
N VAL A 438 -0.19 -15.93 23.90
CA VAL A 438 -0.43 -17.28 23.36
C VAL A 438 -1.92 -17.60 23.39
N ASN A 439 -2.33 -18.57 22.57
CA ASN A 439 -3.72 -19.03 22.53
C ASN A 439 -4.19 -19.49 23.92
N TYR A 440 -5.42 -19.16 24.25
CA TYR A 440 -6.08 -19.68 25.44
C TYR A 440 -6.58 -21.10 25.20
N THR A 441 -6.02 -22.08 25.90
CA THR A 441 -6.35 -23.51 25.74
C THR A 441 -7.42 -24.02 26.74
N GLY A 442 -7.98 -23.10 27.55
CA GLY A 442 -8.94 -23.43 28.61
C GLY A 442 -10.41 -23.38 28.19
N ARG A 443 -10.77 -23.61 26.93
CA ARG A 443 -12.17 -23.88 26.60
C ARG A 443 -12.64 -25.13 27.34
N PRO A 444 -13.70 -25.08 28.21
CA PRO A 444 -14.42 -26.29 28.57
C PRO A 444 -14.96 -26.85 27.23
N GLU A 445 -14.68 -28.12 26.94
CA GLU A 445 -15.36 -28.80 25.83
C GLU A 445 -16.85 -28.51 25.95
N PRO A 446 -17.56 -28.17 24.85
CA PRO A 446 -19.00 -28.01 24.89
C PRO A 446 -19.56 -29.35 25.42
N GLY A 447 -20.11 -29.27 26.63
CA GLY A 447 -20.49 -30.40 27.43
C GLY A 447 -21.20 -31.47 26.62
N GLY A 448 -20.69 -32.70 26.68
CA GLY A 448 -21.45 -33.87 26.42
C GLY A 448 -22.62 -33.88 27.41
N GLY A 449 -23.75 -33.38 26.94
CA GLY A 449 -25.04 -33.55 27.62
C GLY A 449 -25.44 -35.00 27.45
N GLU A 450 -25.64 -35.67 28.58
CA GLU A 450 -26.38 -36.92 28.68
C GLU A 450 -27.80 -36.78 28.10
#